data_4e5f10336822c9142509586e0fda2f5f
#
_entry.id   4e5f10336822c9142509586e0fda2f5f
#
_cell.length_a   1.000
_cell.length_b   1.000
_cell.length_c   1.000
_cell.angle_alpha   90.00
_cell.angle_beta   90.00
_cell.angle_gamma   90.00
#
_symmetry.space_group_name_H-M   'P 1'
#
loop_
_entity.id
_entity.type
_entity.pdbx_description
1 polymer ?
#
loop_
_entity_poly.entity_id
_entity_poly.type
_entity_poly.pdbx_seq_one_letter_code
_entity_poly.pdbx_strand_id
1 'polypeptide(L)'
;MDKQTRVSNVTLRPIGQDDLELIFTHQQDPIASQLAQFPSREREAFYLHWQQNILGQASVLARGIEVDGLLVGNIGHWHMDGQAMIGYWIDRAFWGRGVATLTLSAFLPLVNSRPLFAHVAQHNVASQRVLLRHGFVKMDRLIQEENDTAPLFEFVLA
;
A
#
# COMPACT_ATOMS: atom_id res chain seq x y z
N MET A 1 -24.37 -5.45 10.54
CA MET A 1 -23.32 -5.47 10.78
C MET A 1 -22.53 -4.41 10.38
N ASP A 2 -21.72 -4.27 10.95
CA ASP A 2 -21.22 -2.98 10.95
C ASP A 2 -19.87 -2.93 10.34
N LYS A 3 -19.85 -2.76 9.03
CA LYS A 3 -18.61 -2.57 8.33
C LYS A 3 -17.93 -1.30 8.75
N GLN A 4 -18.67 -0.39 9.39
CA GLN A 4 -18.14 0.91 9.79
C GLN A 4 -17.46 0.87 11.14
N THR A 5 -17.47 -0.27 11.82
CA THR A 5 -16.82 -0.37 13.12
C THR A 5 -15.34 -0.11 12.99
N ARG A 6 -14.86 0.87 13.74
CA ARG A 6 -13.44 1.25 13.75
C ARG A 6 -12.59 0.13 14.32
N VAL A 7 -11.45 -0.07 13.70
CA VAL A 7 -10.41 -0.96 14.20
C VAL A 7 -9.60 -0.18 15.25
N SER A 8 -9.34 -0.80 16.39
CA SER A 8 -8.64 -0.13 17.49
C SER A 8 -7.12 -0.12 17.32
N ASN A 9 -6.57 -1.17 16.71
CA ASN A 9 -5.13 -1.25 16.50
C ASN A 9 -4.82 -2.22 15.37
N VAL A 10 -3.62 -2.08 14.82
CA VAL A 10 -3.08 -3.01 13.82
C VAL A 10 -1.73 -3.49 14.30
N THR A 11 -1.35 -4.68 13.85
CA THR A 11 0.00 -5.22 14.07
C THR A 11 0.68 -5.32 12.72
N LEU A 12 1.92 -4.87 12.64
CA LEU A 12 2.75 -5.05 11.45
C LEU A 12 3.72 -6.19 11.71
N ARG A 13 3.80 -7.11 10.77
CA ARG A 13 4.71 -8.26 10.90
C ARG A 13 5.41 -8.56 9.58
N PRO A 14 6.53 -9.29 9.62
CA PRO A 14 7.17 -9.72 8.37
C PRO A 14 6.22 -10.56 7.53
N ILE A 15 6.40 -10.51 6.21
CA ILE A 15 5.63 -11.31 5.26
C ILE A 15 6.45 -12.54 4.91
N GLY A 16 5.83 -13.72 5.04
CA GLY A 16 6.45 -14.97 4.65
C GLY A 16 5.85 -15.52 3.37
N GLN A 17 6.47 -16.56 2.85
CA GLN A 17 6.03 -17.23 1.62
C GLN A 17 4.58 -17.70 1.74
N ASP A 18 4.17 -18.13 2.93
CA ASP A 18 2.82 -18.65 3.17
C ASP A 18 1.73 -17.55 3.11
N ASP A 19 2.12 -16.28 3.14
CA ASP A 19 1.18 -15.17 3.08
C ASP A 19 0.80 -14.80 1.65
N LEU A 20 1.59 -15.24 0.68
CA LEU A 20 1.46 -14.74 -0.69
C LEU A 20 0.12 -15.07 -1.33
N GLU A 21 -0.44 -16.22 -1.01
CA GLU A 21 -1.73 -16.60 -1.61
C GLU A 21 -2.85 -15.65 -1.17
N LEU A 22 -2.88 -15.26 0.09
CA LEU A 22 -3.88 -14.32 0.58
C LEU A 22 -3.65 -12.92 0.03
N ILE A 23 -2.40 -12.48 -0.05
CA ILE A 23 -2.06 -11.18 -0.66
C ILE A 23 -2.47 -11.17 -2.13
N PHE A 24 -2.24 -12.26 -2.84
CA PHE A 24 -2.69 -12.41 -4.23
C PHE A 24 -4.22 -12.23 -4.31
N THR A 25 -4.95 -12.90 -3.42
CA THR A 25 -6.41 -12.80 -3.37
C THR A 25 -6.86 -11.36 -3.13
N HIS A 26 -6.22 -10.65 -2.20
CA HIS A 26 -6.54 -9.23 -1.94
C HIS A 26 -6.41 -8.39 -3.21
N GLN A 27 -5.36 -8.64 -4.00
CA GLN A 27 -5.07 -7.83 -5.18
C GLN A 27 -5.87 -8.22 -6.42
N GLN A 28 -6.64 -9.31 -6.34
CA GLN A 28 -7.52 -9.71 -7.44
C GLN A 28 -8.90 -9.04 -7.39
N ASP A 29 -9.20 -8.30 -6.33
CA ASP A 29 -10.46 -7.60 -6.20
C ASP A 29 -10.55 -6.50 -7.28
N PRO A 30 -11.47 -6.61 -8.25
CA PRO A 30 -11.55 -5.65 -9.35
C PRO A 30 -11.92 -4.24 -8.89
N ILE A 31 -12.69 -4.10 -7.82
CA ILE A 31 -13.05 -2.78 -7.30
C ILE A 31 -11.82 -2.10 -6.71
N ALA A 32 -11.00 -2.84 -5.96
CA ALA A 32 -9.78 -2.30 -5.38
C ALA A 32 -8.76 -1.96 -6.46
N SER A 33 -8.61 -2.84 -7.47
CA SER A 33 -7.67 -2.60 -8.57
C SER A 33 -8.06 -1.36 -9.38
N GLN A 34 -9.35 -1.17 -9.61
CA GLN A 34 -9.83 0.00 -10.34
C GLN A 34 -9.61 1.28 -9.54
N LEU A 35 -9.89 1.24 -8.24
CA LEU A 35 -9.68 2.42 -7.38
C LEU A 35 -8.21 2.80 -7.30
N ALA A 36 -7.34 1.83 -7.19
CA ALA A 36 -5.89 2.06 -7.08
C ALA A 36 -5.25 2.33 -8.44
N GLN A 37 -5.95 2.09 -9.55
CA GLN A 37 -5.39 2.10 -10.90
C GLN A 37 -4.18 1.15 -10.99
N PHE A 38 -4.31 0.00 -10.36
CA PHE A 38 -3.23 -0.97 -10.26
C PHE A 38 -3.73 -2.29 -10.84
N PRO A 39 -3.39 -2.60 -12.11
CA PRO A 39 -3.86 -3.82 -12.73
C PRO A 39 -3.38 -5.05 -11.97
N SER A 40 -4.30 -6.00 -11.74
CA SER A 40 -3.91 -7.22 -11.05
C SER A 40 -3.02 -8.08 -11.96
N ARG A 41 -2.10 -8.79 -11.32
CA ARG A 41 -1.19 -9.70 -12.02
C ARG A 41 -1.77 -11.10 -12.07
N GLU A 42 -1.40 -11.83 -13.10
CA GLU A 42 -1.63 -13.28 -13.13
C GLU A 42 -0.85 -13.94 -11.99
N ARG A 43 -1.32 -15.09 -11.52
CA ARG A 43 -0.73 -15.77 -10.36
C ARG A 43 0.78 -15.96 -10.48
N GLU A 44 1.24 -16.48 -11.61
CA GLU A 44 2.65 -16.77 -11.81
C GLU A 44 3.49 -15.48 -11.76
N ALA A 45 3.03 -14.44 -12.43
CA ALA A 45 3.72 -13.15 -12.43
C ALA A 45 3.72 -12.51 -11.04
N PHE A 46 2.62 -12.67 -10.30
CA PHE A 46 2.51 -12.16 -8.94
C PHE A 46 3.56 -12.82 -8.03
N TYR A 47 3.61 -14.15 -8.03
CA TYR A 47 4.55 -14.88 -7.18
C TYR A 47 5.98 -14.55 -7.52
N LEU A 48 6.30 -14.47 -8.82
CA LEU A 48 7.65 -14.13 -9.26
C LEU A 48 8.05 -12.73 -8.78
N HIS A 49 7.14 -11.76 -8.93
CA HIS A 49 7.38 -10.39 -8.49
C HIS A 49 7.64 -10.33 -6.97
N TRP A 50 6.80 -11.00 -6.18
CA TRP A 50 6.94 -10.97 -4.73
C TRP A 50 8.21 -11.68 -4.26
N GLN A 51 8.53 -12.81 -4.86
CA GLN A 51 9.71 -13.58 -4.47
C GLN A 51 11.01 -12.88 -4.87
N GLN A 52 11.07 -12.27 -6.05
CA GLN A 52 12.30 -11.67 -6.55
C GLN A 52 12.44 -10.19 -6.20
N ASN A 53 11.36 -9.43 -6.28
CA ASN A 53 11.43 -7.98 -6.18
C ASN A 53 11.01 -7.43 -4.82
N ILE A 54 10.39 -8.22 -3.96
CA ILE A 54 9.96 -7.77 -2.64
C ILE A 54 10.66 -8.57 -1.56
N LEU A 55 10.35 -9.85 -1.44
CA LEU A 55 10.95 -10.67 -0.37
C LEU A 55 12.43 -10.95 -0.60
N GLY A 56 12.86 -10.98 -1.85
CA GLY A 56 14.26 -11.24 -2.21
C GLY A 56 15.15 -10.02 -2.22
N GLN A 57 14.64 -8.82 -1.88
CA GLN A 57 15.41 -7.59 -1.94
C GLN A 57 15.63 -6.99 -0.55
N ALA A 58 16.88 -6.91 -0.12
CA ALA A 58 17.20 -6.33 1.19
C ALA A 58 16.84 -4.85 1.32
N SER A 59 16.76 -4.14 0.18
CA SER A 59 16.44 -2.71 0.17
C SER A 59 14.93 -2.44 0.27
N VAL A 60 14.09 -3.47 0.22
CA VAL A 60 12.63 -3.34 0.32
C VAL A 60 12.20 -3.70 1.72
N LEU A 61 11.44 -2.81 2.35
CA LEU A 61 10.83 -3.08 3.65
C LEU A 61 9.35 -3.35 3.43
N ALA A 62 8.90 -4.58 3.65
CA ALA A 62 7.50 -4.95 3.48
C ALA A 62 6.96 -5.56 4.77
N ARG A 63 5.73 -5.23 5.11
CA ARG A 63 5.06 -5.76 6.31
C ARG A 63 3.64 -6.17 6.00
N GLY A 64 3.21 -7.27 6.61
CA GLY A 64 1.81 -7.66 6.62
C GLY A 64 1.07 -6.85 7.66
N ILE A 65 -0.17 -6.50 7.36
CA ILE A 65 -1.04 -5.74 8.26
C ILE A 65 -2.02 -6.72 8.88
N GLU A 66 -2.00 -6.86 10.20
CA GLU A 66 -2.93 -7.75 10.91
C GLU A 66 -3.93 -6.98 11.76
N VAL A 67 -5.16 -7.45 11.73
CA VAL A 67 -6.22 -7.01 12.64
C VAL A 67 -6.76 -8.25 13.32
N ASP A 68 -6.65 -8.32 14.65
CA ASP A 68 -7.09 -9.47 15.43
C ASP A 68 -6.55 -10.81 14.92
N GLY A 69 -5.28 -10.80 14.53
CA GLY A 69 -4.60 -12.01 14.04
C GLY A 69 -4.87 -12.36 12.58
N LEU A 70 -5.70 -11.58 11.89
CA LEU A 70 -6.04 -11.82 10.49
C LEU A 70 -5.23 -10.89 9.59
N LEU A 71 -4.59 -11.45 8.57
CA LEU A 71 -3.85 -10.66 7.59
C LEU A 71 -4.85 -9.94 6.68
N VAL A 72 -4.89 -8.61 6.76
CA VAL A 72 -5.87 -7.80 6.03
C VAL A 72 -5.24 -6.91 4.98
N GLY A 73 -3.93 -6.94 4.84
CA GLY A 73 -3.26 -6.11 3.84
C GLY A 73 -1.76 -6.16 3.97
N ASN A 74 -1.11 -5.28 3.23
CA ASN A 74 0.35 -5.15 3.28
C ASN A 74 0.75 -3.70 3.02
N ILE A 75 1.95 -3.35 3.49
CA ILE A 75 2.52 -2.02 3.28
C ILE A 75 4.01 -2.21 2.97
N GLY A 76 4.51 -1.40 2.05
CA GLY A 76 5.90 -1.52 1.62
C GLY A 76 6.58 -0.18 1.39
N HIS A 77 7.91 -0.24 1.48
CA HIS A 77 8.81 0.86 1.17
C HIS A 77 9.88 0.31 0.25
N TRP A 78 10.12 1.00 -0.85
CA TRP A 78 11.13 0.60 -1.85
C TRP A 78 11.72 1.86 -2.48
N HIS A 79 12.71 1.69 -3.35
CA HIS A 79 13.29 2.78 -4.12
C HIS A 79 12.97 2.60 -5.60
N MET A 80 12.61 3.68 -6.27
CA MET A 80 12.28 3.68 -7.68
C MET A 80 12.77 4.99 -8.29
N ASP A 81 13.60 4.91 -9.33
CA ASP A 81 14.14 6.07 -9.99
C ASP A 81 14.82 7.07 -9.03
N GLY A 82 15.51 6.54 -8.04
CA GLY A 82 16.22 7.35 -7.04
C GLY A 82 15.35 7.92 -5.95
N GLN A 83 14.05 7.60 -5.93
CA GLN A 83 13.13 8.10 -4.92
C GLN A 83 12.72 7.00 -3.95
N ALA A 84 12.61 7.36 -2.66
CA ALA A 84 12.08 6.46 -1.65
C ALA A 84 10.56 6.48 -1.74
N MET A 85 9.96 5.32 -1.98
CA MET A 85 8.52 5.17 -2.21
C MET A 85 7.84 4.43 -1.07
N ILE A 86 6.56 4.71 -0.87
CA ILE A 86 5.72 3.96 0.07
C ILE A 86 4.38 3.65 -0.60
N GLY A 87 3.83 2.47 -0.31
CA GLY A 87 2.52 2.08 -0.81
C GLY A 87 1.92 1.01 0.06
N TYR A 88 0.59 0.90 0.05
CA TYR A 88 -0.11 -0.10 0.84
C TYR A 88 -1.34 -0.61 0.10
N TRP A 89 -1.80 -1.79 0.51
CA TRP A 89 -3.01 -2.42 -0.02
C TRP A 89 -3.78 -3.02 1.14
N ILE A 90 -5.06 -2.69 1.23
CA ILE A 90 -5.94 -3.18 2.30
C ILE A 90 -7.12 -3.90 1.68
N ASP A 91 -7.43 -5.09 2.21
CA ASP A 91 -8.58 -5.87 1.82
C ASP A 91 -9.84 -4.98 1.91
N ARG A 92 -10.62 -4.98 0.85
CA ARG A 92 -11.81 -4.14 0.74
C ARG A 92 -12.77 -4.32 1.93
N ALA A 93 -12.85 -5.52 2.49
CA ALA A 93 -13.70 -5.79 3.65
C ALA A 93 -13.33 -4.93 4.88
N PHE A 94 -12.13 -4.36 4.89
CA PHE A 94 -11.64 -3.55 6.01
C PHE A 94 -11.56 -2.05 5.68
N TRP A 95 -12.07 -1.64 4.52
CA TRP A 95 -12.10 -0.22 4.18
C TRP A 95 -13.07 0.55 5.08
N GLY A 96 -12.77 1.82 5.31
CA GLY A 96 -13.63 2.71 6.10
C GLY A 96 -13.58 2.44 7.59
N ARG A 97 -12.62 1.66 8.08
CA ARG A 97 -12.52 1.27 9.48
C ARG A 97 -11.26 1.80 10.17
N GLY A 98 -10.52 2.67 9.49
CA GLY A 98 -9.33 3.30 10.08
C GLY A 98 -8.05 2.50 9.97
N VAL A 99 -8.05 1.37 9.27
CA VAL A 99 -6.88 0.50 9.16
C VAL A 99 -5.69 1.21 8.51
N ALA A 100 -5.93 1.93 7.40
CA ALA A 100 -4.85 2.61 6.70
C ALA A 100 -4.17 3.67 7.58
N THR A 101 -4.96 4.43 8.33
CA THR A 101 -4.43 5.45 9.25
C THR A 101 -3.56 4.82 10.33
N LEU A 102 -4.03 3.76 10.96
CA LEU A 102 -3.27 3.06 11.99
C LEU A 102 -2.00 2.43 11.42
N THR A 103 -2.11 1.85 10.22
CA THR A 103 -0.99 1.23 9.54
C THR A 103 0.11 2.22 9.25
N LEU A 104 -0.24 3.38 8.69
CA LEU A 104 0.74 4.39 8.34
C LEU A 104 1.40 4.97 9.59
N SER A 105 0.63 5.17 10.66
CA SER A 105 1.19 5.60 11.94
C SER A 105 2.22 4.62 12.49
N ALA A 106 1.97 3.32 12.32
CA ALA A 106 2.89 2.29 12.81
C ALA A 106 4.09 2.08 11.88
N PHE A 107 3.92 2.29 10.58
CA PHE A 107 4.95 1.99 9.59
C PHE A 107 5.96 3.13 9.40
N LEU A 108 5.52 4.37 9.43
CA LEU A 108 6.42 5.51 9.18
C LEU A 108 7.65 5.54 10.09
N PRO A 109 7.55 5.20 11.39
CA PRO A 109 8.75 5.16 12.23
C PRO A 109 9.78 4.12 11.80
N LEU A 110 9.38 3.13 11.00
CA LEU A 110 10.30 2.10 10.50
C LEU A 110 11.07 2.54 9.26
N VAL A 111 10.65 3.63 8.62
CA VAL A 111 11.24 4.11 7.36
C VAL A 111 12.06 5.34 7.66
N ASN A 112 13.38 5.25 7.45
CA ASN A 112 14.29 6.36 7.75
C ASN A 112 14.54 7.29 6.56
N SER A 113 14.19 6.86 5.36
CA SER A 113 14.43 7.65 4.15
C SER A 113 13.48 8.84 4.05
N ARG A 114 14.05 10.00 3.75
CA ARG A 114 13.29 11.24 3.48
C ARG A 114 13.98 11.96 2.32
N PRO A 115 13.25 12.64 1.43
CA PRO A 115 11.79 12.67 1.35
C PRO A 115 11.21 11.31 0.94
N LEU A 116 9.96 11.07 1.36
CA LEU A 116 9.25 9.82 1.09
C LEU A 116 8.08 10.14 0.17
N PHE A 117 7.95 9.40 -0.92
CA PHE A 117 6.98 9.66 -1.97
C PHE A 117 5.88 8.60 -2.02
N ALA A 118 4.66 9.03 -2.32
CA ALA A 118 3.54 8.13 -2.58
C ALA A 118 2.80 8.59 -3.83
N HIS A 119 2.45 7.65 -4.71
CA HIS A 119 1.68 7.94 -5.91
C HIS A 119 0.28 7.39 -5.73
N VAL A 120 -0.74 8.22 -5.97
CA VAL A 120 -2.13 7.88 -5.66
C VAL A 120 -3.04 8.27 -6.81
N ALA A 121 -3.96 7.36 -7.16
CA ALA A 121 -4.96 7.65 -8.20
C ALA A 121 -5.77 8.89 -7.82
N GLN A 122 -6.08 9.72 -8.82
CA GLN A 122 -6.76 11.00 -8.60
C GLN A 122 -8.14 10.83 -7.97
N HIS A 123 -8.79 9.70 -8.23
CA HIS A 123 -10.11 9.43 -7.66
C HIS A 123 -10.08 8.67 -6.33
N ASN A 124 -8.90 8.29 -5.86
CA ASN A 124 -8.77 7.57 -4.59
C ASN A 124 -8.67 8.55 -3.42
N VAL A 125 -9.79 9.19 -3.10
CA VAL A 125 -9.85 10.27 -2.11
C VAL A 125 -9.51 9.77 -0.71
N ALA A 126 -9.92 8.55 -0.37
CA ALA A 126 -9.65 8.00 0.95
C ALA A 126 -8.14 7.88 1.22
N SER A 127 -7.38 7.37 0.24
CA SER A 127 -5.93 7.25 0.38
C SER A 127 -5.26 8.62 0.48
N GLN A 128 -5.73 9.58 -0.31
CA GLN A 128 -5.20 10.94 -0.25
C GLN A 128 -5.37 11.54 1.14
N ARG A 129 -6.53 11.34 1.76
CA ARG A 129 -6.80 11.86 3.10
C ARG A 129 -5.89 11.23 4.15
N VAL A 130 -5.63 9.94 4.04
CA VAL A 130 -4.73 9.25 4.97
C VAL A 130 -3.32 9.84 4.89
N LEU A 131 -2.83 10.06 3.68
CA LEU A 131 -1.51 10.64 3.48
C LEU A 131 -1.44 12.05 4.05
N LEU A 132 -2.44 12.89 3.78
CA LEU A 132 -2.46 14.26 4.29
C LEU A 132 -2.46 14.28 5.82
N ARG A 133 -3.18 13.37 6.46
CA ARG A 133 -3.21 13.29 7.93
C ARG A 133 -1.84 12.96 8.53
N HIS A 134 -0.96 12.35 7.75
CA HIS A 134 0.37 11.97 8.22
C HIS A 134 1.47 12.95 7.78
N GLY A 135 1.07 14.13 7.32
CA GLY A 135 2.02 15.18 6.99
C GLY A 135 2.52 15.18 5.55
N PHE A 136 2.02 14.28 4.72
CA PHE A 136 2.36 14.33 3.31
C PHE A 136 1.72 15.54 2.66
N VAL A 137 2.41 16.11 1.67
CA VAL A 137 1.94 17.27 0.91
C VAL A 137 1.73 16.84 -0.53
N LYS A 138 0.57 17.23 -1.09
CA LYS A 138 0.28 16.96 -2.48
C LYS A 138 1.09 17.90 -3.36
N MET A 139 1.81 17.32 -4.32
CA MET A 139 2.64 18.10 -5.25
C MET A 139 1.81 18.57 -6.45
N ASP A 140 2.34 19.56 -7.18
CA ASP A 140 1.62 20.16 -8.31
C ASP A 140 1.83 19.41 -9.63
N ARG A 141 2.49 18.27 -9.63
CA ARG A 141 2.72 17.53 -10.86
C ARG A 141 1.99 16.20 -10.85
N LEU A 142 1.68 15.70 -12.04
CA LEU A 142 1.08 14.39 -12.23
C LEU A 142 2.16 13.39 -12.65
N ILE A 143 2.00 12.15 -12.23
CA ILE A 143 2.92 11.06 -12.57
C ILE A 143 2.24 10.15 -13.57
N GLN A 144 2.88 9.95 -14.74
CA GLN A 144 2.39 9.03 -15.75
C GLN A 144 3.09 7.69 -15.61
N GLU A 145 2.31 6.66 -15.36
CA GLU A 145 2.85 5.30 -15.29
C GLU A 145 2.94 4.69 -16.68
N GLU A 146 3.72 3.64 -16.81
CA GLU A 146 3.94 2.99 -18.11
C GLU A 146 2.78 2.12 -18.56
N ASN A 147 1.83 1.84 -17.67
CA ASN A 147 0.75 0.88 -17.93
C ASN A 147 -0.50 1.49 -18.55
N ASP A 148 -0.38 2.66 -19.17
CA ASP A 148 -1.49 3.31 -19.89
C ASP A 148 -2.67 3.69 -19.00
N THR A 149 -2.48 3.81 -17.70
CA THR A 149 -3.51 4.31 -16.80
C THR A 149 -3.49 5.84 -16.75
N ALA A 150 -4.54 6.43 -16.18
CA ALA A 150 -4.59 7.87 -15.98
C ALA A 150 -3.44 8.32 -15.06
N PRO A 151 -2.94 9.55 -15.22
CA PRO A 151 -1.88 10.05 -14.36
C PRO A 151 -2.26 10.05 -12.88
N LEU A 152 -1.26 9.89 -12.02
CA LEU A 152 -1.42 9.81 -10.58
C LEU A 152 -1.00 11.12 -9.91
N PHE A 153 -1.58 11.41 -8.75
CA PHE A 153 -1.09 12.46 -7.87
C PHE A 153 0.17 11.99 -7.16
N GLU A 154 1.08 12.92 -6.92
CA GLU A 154 2.29 12.65 -6.13
C GLU A 154 2.18 13.35 -4.78
N PHE A 155 2.44 12.61 -3.71
CA PHE A 155 2.49 13.14 -2.35
C PHE A 155 3.89 12.94 -1.80
N VAL A 156 4.37 13.89 -0.98
CA VAL A 156 5.73 13.86 -0.44
C VAL A 156 5.70 14.17 1.05
N LEU A 157 6.42 13.35 1.81
CA LEU A 157 6.71 13.62 3.22
C LEU A 157 8.18 14.02 3.30
N ALA A 158 8.40 15.27 3.65
CA ALA A 158 9.75 15.83 3.72
C ALA A 158 10.57 15.22 4.85
#